data_f0b863592ec5482901670632535260ae
#
_entry.id   f0b863592ec5482901670632535260ae
#
_cell.length_a   1.000
_cell.length_b   1.000
_cell.length_c   1.000
_cell.angle_alpha   90.00
_cell.angle_beta   90.00
_cell.angle_gamma   90.00
#
_symmetry.space_group_name_H-M   'P 1'
#
loop_
_entity.id
_entity.type
_entity.pdbx_description
1 polymer ?
#
loop_
_entity_poly.entity_id
_entity_poly.type
_entity_poly.pdbx_seq_one_letter_code
_entity_poly.pdbx_strand_id
1 'polypeptide(L)'
;MFGLQRKPRTAELSPVTVPGSISETSAAAPATLTPVPAAPPAAVIVDKELVALPGLLSAAASEAGTSLGWMAFDSSGMAEQARLMAAATEELAATTREIAARSADVASGAEEASGGIAACADDIHRASDGMRRIEGGADEIGRRLDGFSQAAARIEEMAGAIAAISGQTNLLALNATIEAARAGAAGRGFAVVAAEVKALSAQTARATDEIHQRIKNLRDEMSAMRNAVSESREAVKSGAQAMSQASTRVEAESAKVAAVSGEMRVAASLLDQQIQATSEIAESVGRVSAGAEKARKEITDAIDRIDRIESLSQALLDKQTGDTTMLRRARLPADCAAWRRRLATVLIGMRRADIDQGEIAPHPAFEGKVETALAKARSECRAMMSHVQGSRWDQASAAFQAFEAALTEAQAAAA
;
A
#
# COMPACT_ATOMS: atom_id res chain seq x y z
N MET A 1 4.91 32.29 -22.27
CA MET A 1 4.66 33.56 -22.97
C MET A 1 4.09 34.52 -21.96
N PHE A 2 4.90 35.36 -21.40
CA PHE A 2 4.68 36.71 -20.91
C PHE A 2 5.93 37.10 -20.13
N GLY A 3 6.84 37.75 -20.86
CA GLY A 3 8.04 38.34 -20.31
C GLY A 3 7.68 39.67 -19.66
N LEU A 4 8.22 39.92 -18.47
CA LEU A 4 8.32 41.23 -17.87
C LEU A 4 9.80 41.48 -17.53
N GLN A 5 10.50 42.09 -18.46
CA GLN A 5 11.79 42.75 -18.27
C GLN A 5 11.57 43.97 -17.33
N ARG A 6 12.19 43.95 -16.16
CA ARG A 6 12.40 45.18 -15.35
C ARG A 6 13.82 45.70 -15.62
N LYS A 7 13.90 46.85 -16.25
CA LYS A 7 15.13 47.67 -16.38
C LYS A 7 15.53 48.22 -15.01
N PRO A 8 16.82 48.29 -14.68
CA PRO A 8 17.32 49.04 -13.52
C PRO A 8 17.30 50.55 -13.82
N ARG A 9 16.70 51.34 -12.93
CA ARG A 9 16.81 52.80 -12.90
C ARG A 9 18.10 53.15 -12.14
N THR A 10 19.11 53.58 -12.85
CA THR A 10 20.23 54.35 -12.29
C THR A 10 19.77 55.75 -12.00
N ALA A 11 19.80 56.15 -10.72
CA ALA A 11 19.63 57.56 -10.30
C ALA A 11 21.02 58.22 -10.31
N GLU A 12 21.22 59.12 -11.24
CA GLU A 12 22.35 60.04 -11.27
C GLU A 12 22.25 61.03 -10.11
N LEU A 13 23.26 61.06 -9.25
CA LEU A 13 23.46 62.08 -8.23
C LEU A 13 24.26 63.24 -8.89
N SER A 14 23.60 64.38 -9.05
CA SER A 14 24.25 65.61 -9.47
C SER A 14 25.17 66.21 -8.35
N PRO A 15 26.30 66.80 -8.68
CA PRO A 15 27.20 67.36 -7.68
C PRO A 15 26.69 68.69 -7.15
N VAL A 16 26.71 68.83 -5.83
CA VAL A 16 26.47 70.11 -5.11
C VAL A 16 27.72 70.98 -5.23
N THR A 17 27.56 72.12 -5.88
CA THR A 17 28.58 73.17 -5.99
C THR A 17 28.65 74.00 -4.73
N VAL A 18 29.80 74.13 -4.09
CA VAL A 18 30.06 75.05 -2.98
C VAL A 18 30.61 76.36 -3.55
N PRO A 19 30.03 77.53 -3.25
CA PRO A 19 30.61 78.80 -3.65
C PRO A 19 31.43 79.46 -2.52
N GLY A 20 32.55 79.96 -2.88
CA GLY A 20 33.03 81.22 -2.36
C GLY A 20 34.08 81.30 -1.26
N SER A 21 35.28 81.51 -1.70
CA SER A 21 36.42 82.08 -0.96
C SER A 21 36.06 83.36 -0.20
N ILE A 22 36.46 83.45 1.09
CA ILE A 22 36.49 84.74 1.77
C ILE A 22 37.92 85.08 2.10
N SER A 23 38.27 86.28 1.72
CA SER A 23 39.60 86.90 1.74
C SER A 23 40.13 87.16 3.15
N GLU A 24 41.44 87.10 3.25
CA GLU A 24 42.27 87.58 4.37
C GLU A 24 42.05 89.07 4.59
N THR A 25 41.86 89.50 5.84
CA THR A 25 42.17 90.87 6.21
C THR A 25 42.62 90.94 7.70
N SER A 26 43.86 91.33 7.82
CA SER A 26 44.50 92.23 8.77
C SER A 26 44.49 91.95 10.28
N ALA A 27 45.70 91.86 10.76
CA ALA A 27 46.14 91.88 12.15
C ALA A 27 45.67 93.05 12.97
N ALA A 28 45.17 92.78 14.22
CA ALA A 28 45.11 93.76 15.31
C ALA A 28 45.62 93.08 16.60
N ALA A 29 46.40 93.87 17.38
CA ALA A 29 47.19 93.52 18.52
C ALA A 29 46.46 92.92 19.72
N PRO A 30 47.15 92.23 20.67
CA PRO A 30 46.57 91.45 21.75
C PRO A 30 45.96 92.31 22.86
N ALA A 31 44.67 92.10 23.09
CA ALA A 31 44.03 92.54 24.31
C ALA A 31 44.23 91.46 25.41
N THR A 32 44.79 91.91 26.52
CA THR A 32 44.91 91.18 27.76
C THR A 32 43.58 90.65 28.24
N LEU A 33 43.32 89.32 28.10
CA LEU A 33 42.12 88.69 28.66
C LEU A 33 42.35 88.49 30.16
N THR A 34 41.52 89.06 30.97
CA THR A 34 41.31 88.73 32.39
C THR A 34 40.75 87.33 32.47
N PRO A 35 41.15 86.43 33.38
CA PRO A 35 40.68 85.10 33.53
C PRO A 35 39.15 85.19 33.95
N VAL A 36 38.29 84.68 33.07
CA VAL A 36 36.90 84.41 33.41
C VAL A 36 36.88 83.29 34.41
N PRO A 37 36.21 83.38 35.57
CA PRO A 37 36.13 82.32 36.51
C PRO A 37 35.49 81.10 35.80
N ALA A 38 36.13 79.95 35.90
CA ALA A 38 35.60 78.68 35.35
C ALA A 38 34.19 78.45 35.87
N ALA A 39 33.20 78.43 34.99
CA ALA A 39 31.85 77.98 35.32
C ALA A 39 31.92 76.61 35.98
N PRO A 40 31.22 76.38 37.07
CA PRO A 40 31.17 75.06 37.66
C PRO A 40 30.76 74.05 36.58
N PRO A 41 31.37 72.84 36.59
CA PRO A 41 30.99 71.83 35.60
C PRO A 41 29.49 71.67 35.66
N ALA A 42 28.84 71.85 34.53
CA ALA A 42 27.40 71.61 34.39
C ALA A 42 27.16 70.19 34.91
N ALA A 43 26.36 70.10 35.97
CA ALA A 43 25.96 68.78 36.46
C ALA A 43 25.30 68.08 35.26
N VAL A 44 25.95 67.09 34.71
CA VAL A 44 25.35 66.22 33.68
C VAL A 44 24.21 65.54 34.37
N ILE A 45 22.98 66.02 34.09
CA ILE A 45 21.76 65.35 34.49
C ILE A 45 21.76 64.06 33.67
N VAL A 46 22.25 63.01 34.26
CA VAL A 46 22.22 61.68 33.66
C VAL A 46 20.78 61.23 33.68
N ASP A 47 20.12 61.33 32.53
CA ASP A 47 18.74 60.87 32.36
C ASP A 47 18.70 59.38 32.58
N LYS A 48 18.02 58.93 33.64
CA LYS A 48 17.90 57.51 34.04
C LYS A 48 17.36 56.63 32.91
N GLU A 49 16.45 57.18 32.14
CA GLU A 49 15.83 56.48 30.99
C GLU A 49 16.86 56.27 29.87
N LEU A 50 17.70 57.26 29.60
CA LEU A 50 18.73 57.16 28.57
C LEU A 50 19.84 56.18 28.96
N VAL A 51 20.12 56.00 30.26
CA VAL A 51 21.07 55.01 30.78
C VAL A 51 20.52 53.59 30.68
N ALA A 52 19.22 53.43 30.86
CA ALA A 52 18.60 52.12 30.81
C ALA A 52 18.34 51.58 29.36
N LEU A 53 18.23 52.45 28.37
CA LEU A 53 17.90 52.10 26.98
C LEU A 53 18.83 51.05 26.36
N PRO A 54 20.16 51.15 26.43
CA PRO A 54 21.06 50.10 25.91
C PRO A 54 20.92 48.75 26.63
N GLY A 55 20.61 48.78 27.93
CA GLY A 55 20.33 47.57 28.70
C GLY A 55 19.05 46.87 28.23
N LEU A 56 17.98 47.62 28.02
CA LEU A 56 16.73 47.08 27.48
C LEU A 56 16.89 46.60 26.05
N LEU A 57 17.64 47.30 25.21
CA LEU A 57 17.93 46.88 23.84
C LEU A 57 18.72 45.58 23.79
N SER A 58 19.74 45.43 24.62
CA SER A 58 20.53 44.19 24.76
C SER A 58 19.66 43.04 25.27
N ALA A 59 18.76 43.30 26.23
CA ALA A 59 17.83 42.30 26.72
C ALA A 59 16.89 41.82 25.61
N ALA A 60 16.27 42.76 24.88
CA ALA A 60 15.34 42.42 23.78
C ALA A 60 16.09 41.68 22.64
N ALA A 61 17.30 42.08 22.30
CA ALA A 61 18.13 41.39 21.32
C ALA A 61 18.47 39.96 21.76
N SER A 62 18.86 39.75 23.01
CA SER A 62 19.16 38.42 23.56
C SER A 62 17.94 37.53 23.63
N GLU A 63 16.74 38.05 23.89
CA GLU A 63 15.46 37.34 23.86
C GLU A 63 15.09 36.91 22.46
N ALA A 64 15.22 37.80 21.50
CA ALA A 64 15.03 37.50 20.08
C ALA A 64 16.05 36.41 19.62
N GLY A 65 17.31 36.49 20.01
CA GLY A 65 18.34 35.49 19.73
C GLY A 65 18.01 34.11 20.31
N THR A 66 17.42 34.06 21.51
CA THR A 66 16.98 32.81 22.13
C THR A 66 15.84 32.17 21.29
N SER A 67 14.84 32.98 20.89
CA SER A 67 13.74 32.51 20.05
C SER A 67 14.21 31.99 18.69
N LEU A 68 15.16 32.69 18.05
CA LEU A 68 15.79 32.24 16.81
C LEU A 68 16.55 30.92 16.99
N GLY A 69 17.22 30.72 18.14
CA GLY A 69 17.87 29.47 18.47
C GLY A 69 16.90 28.29 18.48
N TRP A 70 15.74 28.44 19.12
CA TRP A 70 14.68 27.41 19.10
C TRP A 70 14.14 27.17 17.69
N MET A 71 13.93 28.23 16.91
CA MET A 71 13.51 28.08 15.51
C MET A 71 14.56 27.34 14.66
N ALA A 72 15.86 27.54 14.91
CA ALA A 72 16.91 26.79 14.23
C ALA A 72 16.88 25.30 14.58
N PHE A 73 16.64 24.98 15.86
CA PHE A 73 16.48 23.60 16.33
C PHE A 73 15.26 22.94 15.65
N ASP A 74 14.10 23.58 15.66
CA ASP A 74 12.88 23.07 15.02
C ASP A 74 13.08 22.88 13.51
N SER A 75 13.76 23.82 12.85
CA SER A 75 14.08 23.74 11.43
C SER A 75 14.98 22.54 11.11
N SER A 76 15.96 22.24 12.00
CA SER A 76 16.79 21.04 11.87
C SER A 76 15.99 19.75 12.04
N GLY A 77 15.06 19.73 13.00
CA GLY A 77 14.10 18.61 13.19
C GLY A 77 13.23 18.39 11.98
N MET A 78 12.71 19.47 11.37
CA MET A 78 11.92 19.38 10.13
C MET A 78 12.73 18.82 8.96
N ALA A 79 13.99 19.19 8.81
CA ALA A 79 14.84 18.64 7.76
C ALA A 79 15.08 17.13 7.93
N GLU A 80 15.31 16.67 9.15
CA GLU A 80 15.47 15.24 9.44
C GLU A 80 14.16 14.46 9.24
N GLN A 81 13.03 15.01 9.66
CA GLN A 81 11.73 14.40 9.39
C GLN A 81 11.45 14.30 7.88
N ALA A 82 11.76 15.35 7.11
CA ALA A 82 11.64 15.31 5.66
C ALA A 82 12.52 14.22 5.04
N ARG A 83 13.72 14.00 5.54
CA ARG A 83 14.62 12.92 5.09
C ARG A 83 14.02 11.53 5.36
N LEU A 84 13.47 11.31 6.55
CA LEU A 84 12.78 10.05 6.88
C LEU A 84 11.54 9.83 6.02
N MET A 85 10.76 10.88 5.77
CA MET A 85 9.61 10.82 4.87
C MET A 85 10.02 10.52 3.43
N ALA A 86 11.14 11.07 2.94
CA ALA A 86 11.65 10.76 1.61
C ALA A 86 11.97 9.26 1.48
N ALA A 87 12.68 8.68 2.45
CA ALA A 87 12.98 7.25 2.45
C ALA A 87 11.72 6.38 2.47
N ALA A 88 10.74 6.71 3.31
CA ALA A 88 9.45 6.00 3.35
C ALA A 88 8.67 6.14 2.03
N THR A 89 8.75 7.28 1.36
CA THR A 89 8.10 7.52 0.07
C THR A 89 8.75 6.70 -1.05
N GLU A 90 10.08 6.57 -1.04
CA GLU A 90 10.82 5.70 -1.98
C GLU A 90 10.43 4.23 -1.79
N GLU A 91 10.30 3.76 -0.55
CA GLU A 91 9.84 2.41 -0.23
C GLU A 91 8.38 2.19 -0.70
N LEU A 92 7.49 3.17 -0.47
CA LEU A 92 6.13 3.14 -1.00
C LEU A 92 6.11 3.05 -2.53
N ALA A 93 6.95 3.82 -3.22
CA ALA A 93 7.04 3.76 -4.67
C ALA A 93 7.54 2.40 -5.19
N ALA A 94 8.45 1.76 -4.47
CA ALA A 94 8.94 0.42 -4.80
C ALA A 94 7.86 -0.65 -4.59
N THR A 95 7.18 -0.64 -3.44
CA THR A 95 6.10 -1.59 -3.14
C THR A 95 4.92 -1.43 -4.08
N THR A 96 4.55 -0.20 -4.43
CA THR A 96 3.46 0.07 -5.40
C THR A 96 3.79 -0.52 -6.79
N ARG A 97 5.05 -0.38 -7.26
CA ARG A 97 5.48 -0.99 -8.52
C ARG A 97 5.45 -2.52 -8.47
N GLU A 98 5.86 -3.11 -7.35
CA GLU A 98 5.79 -4.56 -7.17
C GLU A 98 4.33 -5.07 -7.19
N ILE A 99 3.41 -4.38 -6.50
CA ILE A 99 1.98 -4.72 -6.52
C ILE A 99 1.42 -4.60 -7.94
N ALA A 100 1.81 -3.56 -8.69
CA ALA A 100 1.39 -3.37 -10.08
C ALA A 100 1.85 -4.54 -10.97
N ALA A 101 3.10 -4.98 -10.84
CA ALA A 101 3.61 -6.14 -11.57
C ALA A 101 2.83 -7.41 -11.22
N ARG A 102 2.63 -7.69 -9.93
CA ARG A 102 1.85 -8.85 -9.47
C ARG A 102 0.39 -8.81 -9.94
N SER A 103 -0.22 -7.63 -9.96
CA SER A 103 -1.59 -7.47 -10.47
C SER A 103 -1.69 -7.75 -11.98
N ALA A 104 -0.67 -7.35 -12.75
CA ALA A 104 -0.57 -7.69 -14.17
C ALA A 104 -0.40 -9.20 -14.38
N ASP A 105 0.42 -9.87 -13.59
CA ASP A 105 0.59 -11.34 -13.64
C ASP A 105 -0.72 -12.07 -13.32
N VAL A 106 -1.47 -11.61 -12.30
CA VAL A 106 -2.79 -12.19 -11.97
C VAL A 106 -3.79 -11.97 -13.09
N ALA A 107 -3.79 -10.78 -13.73
CA ALA A 107 -4.66 -10.51 -14.88
C ALA A 107 -4.35 -11.44 -16.06
N SER A 108 -3.07 -11.64 -16.37
CA SER A 108 -2.62 -12.58 -17.42
C SER A 108 -3.01 -14.03 -17.09
N GLY A 109 -2.84 -14.46 -15.84
CA GLY A 109 -3.28 -15.78 -15.38
C GLY A 109 -4.80 -15.98 -15.48
N ALA A 110 -5.57 -14.92 -15.22
CA ALA A 110 -7.03 -14.96 -15.40
C ALA A 110 -7.45 -15.07 -16.88
N GLU A 111 -6.73 -14.41 -17.79
CA GLU A 111 -6.97 -14.56 -19.25
C GLU A 111 -6.65 -15.99 -19.71
N GLU A 112 -5.55 -16.57 -19.30
CA GLU A 112 -5.20 -17.95 -19.60
C GLU A 112 -6.22 -18.95 -19.03
N ALA A 113 -6.65 -18.76 -17.78
CA ALA A 113 -7.70 -19.56 -17.16
C ALA A 113 -9.03 -19.44 -17.91
N SER A 114 -9.38 -18.25 -18.40
CA SER A 114 -10.58 -18.03 -19.22
C SER A 114 -10.52 -18.84 -20.52
N GLY A 115 -9.36 -18.87 -21.19
CA GLY A 115 -9.11 -19.70 -22.37
C GLY A 115 -9.27 -21.20 -22.07
N GLY A 116 -8.70 -21.67 -20.95
CA GLY A 116 -8.84 -23.05 -20.50
C GLY A 116 -10.28 -23.43 -20.18
N ILE A 117 -11.04 -22.55 -19.55
CA ILE A 117 -12.45 -22.72 -19.24
C ILE A 117 -13.29 -22.84 -20.54
N ALA A 118 -13.02 -21.98 -21.54
CA ALA A 118 -13.70 -22.03 -22.83
C ALA A 118 -13.43 -23.36 -23.56
N ALA A 119 -12.19 -23.83 -23.55
CA ALA A 119 -11.87 -25.16 -24.12
C ALA A 119 -12.55 -26.30 -23.37
N CYS A 120 -12.63 -26.25 -22.04
CA CYS A 120 -13.34 -27.24 -21.22
C CYS A 120 -14.85 -27.23 -21.52
N ALA A 121 -15.46 -26.07 -21.73
CA ALA A 121 -16.86 -25.96 -22.15
C ALA A 121 -17.11 -26.64 -23.49
N ASP A 122 -16.23 -26.47 -24.49
CA ASP A 122 -16.31 -27.12 -25.79
C ASP A 122 -16.18 -28.65 -25.65
N ASP A 123 -15.24 -29.14 -24.83
CA ASP A 123 -15.08 -30.56 -24.55
C ASP A 123 -16.32 -31.18 -23.92
N ILE A 124 -16.98 -30.48 -22.97
CA ILE A 124 -18.23 -30.91 -22.35
C ILE A 124 -19.34 -30.96 -23.38
N HIS A 125 -19.45 -29.98 -24.27
CA HIS A 125 -20.44 -30.00 -25.37
C HIS A 125 -20.22 -31.17 -26.29
N ARG A 126 -18.98 -31.44 -26.72
CA ARG A 126 -18.64 -32.61 -27.56
C ARG A 126 -18.93 -33.92 -26.86
N ALA A 127 -18.66 -34.05 -25.56
CA ALA A 127 -18.99 -35.24 -24.78
C ALA A 127 -20.51 -35.43 -24.65
N SER A 128 -21.26 -34.35 -24.44
CA SER A 128 -22.71 -34.37 -24.38
C SER A 128 -23.32 -34.85 -25.72
N ASP A 129 -22.80 -34.35 -26.86
CA ASP A 129 -23.21 -34.80 -28.19
C ASP A 129 -22.85 -36.27 -28.41
N GLY A 130 -21.72 -36.70 -27.90
CA GLY A 130 -21.33 -38.11 -27.89
C GLY A 130 -22.32 -38.98 -27.13
N MET A 131 -22.76 -38.58 -25.95
CA MET A 131 -23.76 -39.29 -25.16
C MET A 131 -25.12 -39.39 -25.91
N ARG A 132 -25.59 -38.33 -26.53
CA ARG A 132 -26.80 -38.32 -27.33
C ARG A 132 -26.72 -39.31 -28.54
N ARG A 133 -25.55 -39.40 -29.18
CA ARG A 133 -25.35 -40.37 -30.27
C ARG A 133 -25.36 -41.80 -29.77
N ILE A 134 -24.77 -42.09 -28.60
CA ILE A 134 -24.79 -43.41 -28.00
C ILE A 134 -26.20 -43.79 -27.59
N GLU A 135 -26.98 -42.88 -27.02
CA GLU A 135 -28.40 -43.04 -26.69
C GLU A 135 -29.22 -43.45 -27.94
N GLY A 136 -29.08 -42.67 -29.02
CA GLY A 136 -29.75 -42.98 -30.30
C GLY A 136 -29.32 -44.34 -30.88
N GLY A 137 -28.05 -44.72 -30.73
CA GLY A 137 -27.54 -46.05 -31.12
C GLY A 137 -28.12 -47.17 -30.27
N ALA A 138 -28.25 -46.98 -28.96
CA ALA A 138 -28.87 -47.95 -28.07
C ALA A 138 -30.34 -48.15 -28.37
N ASP A 139 -31.08 -47.05 -28.71
CA ASP A 139 -32.48 -47.14 -29.15
C ASP A 139 -32.64 -47.92 -30.46
N GLU A 140 -31.78 -47.69 -31.43
CA GLU A 140 -31.79 -48.43 -32.69
C GLU A 140 -31.53 -49.94 -32.50
N ILE A 141 -30.53 -50.28 -31.64
CA ILE A 141 -30.26 -51.70 -31.28
C ILE A 141 -31.50 -52.29 -30.61
N GLY A 142 -32.13 -51.57 -29.68
CA GLY A 142 -33.39 -52.03 -29.04
C GLY A 142 -34.47 -52.37 -30.05
N ARG A 143 -34.73 -51.48 -31.02
CA ARG A 143 -35.72 -51.70 -32.09
C ARG A 143 -35.38 -52.94 -32.96
N ARG A 144 -34.09 -53.12 -33.29
CA ARG A 144 -33.65 -54.30 -34.06
C ARG A 144 -33.85 -55.58 -33.29
N LEU A 145 -33.56 -55.59 -31.99
CA LEU A 145 -33.79 -56.76 -31.12
C LEU A 145 -35.25 -57.13 -31.03
N ASP A 146 -36.17 -56.13 -31.01
CA ASP A 146 -37.61 -56.39 -31.09
C ASP A 146 -38.00 -57.04 -32.44
N GLY A 147 -37.43 -56.58 -33.56
CA GLY A 147 -37.64 -57.17 -34.87
C GLY A 147 -37.12 -58.63 -34.93
N PHE A 148 -35.90 -58.90 -34.37
CA PHE A 148 -35.37 -60.27 -34.28
C PHE A 148 -36.25 -61.16 -33.39
N SER A 149 -36.78 -60.68 -32.29
CA SER A 149 -37.69 -61.41 -31.40
C SER A 149 -38.95 -61.82 -32.12
N GLN A 150 -39.53 -60.93 -32.94
CA GLN A 150 -40.73 -61.24 -33.76
C GLN A 150 -40.40 -62.29 -34.85
N ALA A 151 -39.24 -62.20 -35.50
CA ALA A 151 -38.79 -63.17 -36.50
C ALA A 151 -38.57 -64.55 -35.87
N ALA A 152 -37.88 -64.63 -34.72
CA ALA A 152 -37.70 -65.87 -33.99
C ALA A 152 -39.00 -66.52 -33.58
N ALA A 153 -39.99 -65.72 -33.11
CA ALA A 153 -41.32 -66.25 -32.79
C ALA A 153 -42.03 -66.87 -34.00
N ARG A 154 -41.95 -66.22 -35.17
CA ARG A 154 -42.54 -66.79 -36.45
C ARG A 154 -41.81 -68.08 -36.85
N ILE A 155 -40.50 -68.16 -36.71
CA ILE A 155 -39.76 -69.39 -37.05
C ILE A 155 -40.18 -70.51 -36.10
N GLU A 156 -40.32 -70.23 -34.82
CA GLU A 156 -40.80 -71.20 -33.83
C GLU A 156 -42.22 -71.75 -34.16
N GLU A 157 -43.11 -70.84 -34.53
CA GLU A 157 -44.50 -71.21 -35.00
C GLU A 157 -44.39 -72.12 -36.21
N MET A 158 -43.61 -71.77 -37.22
CA MET A 158 -43.40 -72.59 -38.40
C MET A 158 -42.80 -73.95 -38.08
N ALA A 159 -41.74 -73.97 -37.19
CA ALA A 159 -41.17 -75.23 -36.77
C ALA A 159 -42.18 -76.09 -36.03
N GLY A 160 -43.03 -75.53 -35.19
CA GLY A 160 -44.12 -76.22 -34.52
C GLY A 160 -45.12 -76.83 -35.51
N ALA A 161 -45.50 -76.07 -36.55
CA ALA A 161 -46.41 -76.59 -37.62
C ALA A 161 -45.74 -77.77 -38.39
N ILE A 162 -44.46 -77.62 -38.73
CA ILE A 162 -43.73 -78.73 -39.40
C ILE A 162 -43.60 -79.99 -38.49
N ALA A 163 -43.35 -79.81 -37.21
CA ALA A 163 -43.38 -80.87 -36.23
C ALA A 163 -44.74 -81.59 -36.17
N ALA A 164 -45.79 -80.82 -36.14
CA ALA A 164 -47.15 -81.39 -36.16
C ALA A 164 -47.45 -82.19 -37.46
N ILE A 165 -47.13 -81.66 -38.64
CA ILE A 165 -47.19 -82.31 -39.92
C ILE A 165 -46.37 -83.57 -39.95
N SER A 166 -45.14 -83.53 -39.43
CA SER A 166 -44.28 -84.66 -39.34
C SER A 166 -44.81 -85.81 -38.45
N GLY A 167 -45.42 -85.42 -37.29
CA GLY A 167 -46.16 -86.30 -36.40
C GLY A 167 -47.37 -86.98 -37.08
N GLN A 168 -48.17 -86.23 -37.82
CA GLN A 168 -49.28 -86.79 -38.62
C GLN A 168 -48.80 -87.69 -39.73
N THR A 169 -47.68 -87.32 -40.43
CA THR A 169 -47.09 -88.13 -41.49
C THR A 169 -46.55 -89.45 -40.97
N ASN A 170 -45.94 -89.40 -39.78
CA ASN A 170 -45.41 -90.63 -39.10
C ASN A 170 -46.60 -91.56 -38.73
N LEU A 171 -47.69 -91.01 -38.23
CA LEU A 171 -48.92 -91.80 -37.96
C LEU A 171 -49.58 -92.38 -39.24
N LEU A 172 -49.64 -91.60 -40.33
CA LEU A 172 -50.10 -92.11 -41.61
C LEU A 172 -49.20 -93.18 -42.18
N ALA A 173 -47.91 -93.04 -42.10
CA ALA A 173 -46.90 -94.03 -42.51
C ALA A 173 -46.97 -95.28 -41.65
N LEU A 174 -47.17 -95.12 -40.32
CA LEU A 174 -47.41 -96.31 -39.44
C LEU A 174 -48.65 -97.11 -39.85
N ASN A 175 -49.78 -96.37 -40.09
CA ASN A 175 -51.03 -97.02 -40.56
C ASN A 175 -50.83 -97.71 -41.92
N ALA A 176 -50.09 -97.09 -42.85
CA ALA A 176 -49.79 -97.69 -44.14
C ALA A 176 -48.86 -98.88 -44.01
N THR A 177 -47.91 -98.88 -43.06
CA THR A 177 -47.05 -100.05 -42.79
C THR A 177 -47.84 -101.21 -42.24
N ILE A 178 -48.77 -100.94 -41.36
CA ILE A 178 -49.67 -101.94 -40.80
C ILE A 178 -50.59 -102.57 -41.95
N GLU A 179 -51.16 -101.73 -42.79
CA GLU A 179 -52.00 -102.22 -43.85
C GLU A 179 -51.26 -102.97 -44.98
N ALA A 180 -50.01 -102.50 -45.27
CA ALA A 180 -49.07 -103.16 -46.14
C ALA A 180 -48.69 -104.60 -45.64
N ALA A 181 -48.48 -104.72 -44.30
CA ALA A 181 -48.20 -106.01 -43.66
C ALA A 181 -49.46 -106.88 -43.72
N ARG A 182 -50.63 -106.34 -43.63
CA ARG A 182 -51.93 -107.04 -43.72
C ARG A 182 -52.24 -107.60 -45.13
N ALA A 183 -51.74 -106.91 -46.16
CA ALA A 183 -51.87 -107.30 -47.55
C ALA A 183 -50.90 -108.44 -47.97
N GLY A 184 -49.95 -108.89 -47.09
CA GLY A 184 -49.08 -109.96 -47.31
C GLY A 184 -48.11 -109.77 -48.48
N ALA A 185 -48.05 -110.77 -49.39
CA ALA A 185 -47.14 -110.73 -50.54
C ALA A 185 -47.42 -109.57 -51.53
N ALA A 186 -48.67 -109.09 -51.67
CA ALA A 186 -49.07 -107.99 -52.55
C ALA A 186 -48.67 -106.63 -51.97
N GLY A 187 -48.51 -106.48 -50.67
CA GLY A 187 -48.15 -105.22 -49.98
C GLY A 187 -46.64 -104.94 -49.84
N ARG A 188 -45.76 -105.83 -50.33
CA ARG A 188 -44.29 -105.67 -50.06
C ARG A 188 -43.72 -104.32 -50.56
N GLY A 189 -44.13 -103.89 -51.78
CA GLY A 189 -43.67 -102.57 -52.32
C GLY A 189 -44.16 -101.34 -51.51
N PHE A 190 -45.43 -101.45 -51.06
CA PHE A 190 -46.03 -100.39 -50.22
C PHE A 190 -45.38 -100.38 -48.81
N ALA A 191 -45.01 -101.56 -48.29
CA ALA A 191 -44.31 -101.58 -46.95
C ALA A 191 -42.98 -100.87 -46.96
N VAL A 192 -42.20 -100.94 -48.04
CA VAL A 192 -40.92 -100.29 -48.22
C VAL A 192 -41.12 -98.75 -48.24
N VAL A 193 -42.11 -98.32 -49.06
CA VAL A 193 -42.46 -96.87 -49.18
C VAL A 193 -42.93 -96.28 -47.79
N ALA A 194 -43.81 -97.02 -47.13
CA ALA A 194 -44.33 -96.65 -45.83
C ALA A 194 -43.21 -96.60 -44.79
N ALA A 195 -42.28 -97.56 -44.79
CA ALA A 195 -41.11 -97.47 -43.88
C ALA A 195 -40.16 -96.30 -44.18
N GLU A 196 -39.97 -95.94 -45.46
CA GLU A 196 -39.18 -94.80 -45.87
C GLU A 196 -39.83 -93.49 -45.46
N VAL A 197 -41.18 -93.35 -45.69
CA VAL A 197 -41.97 -92.16 -45.24
C VAL A 197 -41.91 -92.03 -43.72
N LYS A 198 -42.02 -93.13 -42.98
CA LYS A 198 -41.88 -93.15 -41.53
C LYS A 198 -40.50 -92.71 -41.08
N ALA A 199 -39.42 -93.18 -41.73
CA ALA A 199 -38.02 -92.78 -41.42
C ALA A 199 -37.82 -91.25 -41.70
N LEU A 200 -38.34 -90.80 -42.86
CA LEU A 200 -38.26 -89.37 -43.26
C LEU A 200 -39.04 -88.47 -42.29
N SER A 201 -40.23 -88.88 -41.86
CA SER A 201 -40.99 -88.11 -40.85
C SER A 201 -40.31 -88.07 -39.51
N ALA A 202 -39.69 -89.22 -39.07
CA ALA A 202 -38.89 -89.18 -37.83
C ALA A 202 -37.61 -88.33 -37.94
N GLN A 203 -37.02 -88.25 -39.15
CA GLN A 203 -35.88 -87.36 -39.42
C GLN A 203 -36.36 -85.91 -39.43
N THR A 204 -37.50 -85.57 -40.02
CA THR A 204 -38.05 -84.23 -40.00
C THR A 204 -38.43 -83.75 -38.60
N ALA A 205 -39.01 -84.63 -37.76
CA ALA A 205 -39.28 -84.37 -36.35
C ALA A 205 -37.98 -83.96 -35.57
N ARG A 206 -36.90 -84.76 -35.76
CA ARG A 206 -35.61 -84.45 -35.14
C ARG A 206 -35.05 -83.11 -35.61
N ALA A 207 -35.14 -82.83 -36.91
CA ALA A 207 -34.68 -81.52 -37.44
C ALA A 207 -35.49 -80.35 -36.88
N THR A 208 -36.80 -80.48 -36.69
CA THR A 208 -37.65 -79.47 -36.08
C THR A 208 -37.34 -79.24 -34.58
N ASP A 209 -37.01 -80.34 -33.85
CA ASP A 209 -36.59 -80.26 -32.45
C ASP A 209 -35.26 -79.51 -32.33
N GLU A 210 -34.30 -79.76 -33.26
CA GLU A 210 -33.06 -79.01 -33.32
C GLU A 210 -33.34 -77.50 -33.61
N ILE A 211 -34.26 -77.17 -34.50
CA ILE A 211 -34.67 -75.80 -34.76
C ILE A 211 -35.24 -75.15 -33.49
N HIS A 212 -36.15 -75.85 -32.80
CA HIS A 212 -36.69 -75.32 -31.52
C HIS A 212 -35.63 -75.03 -30.51
N GLN A 213 -34.66 -75.94 -30.36
CA GLN A 213 -33.53 -75.74 -29.42
C GLN A 213 -32.66 -74.51 -29.82
N ARG A 214 -32.39 -74.38 -31.13
CA ARG A 214 -31.67 -73.21 -31.64
C ARG A 214 -32.43 -71.90 -31.45
N ILE A 215 -33.73 -71.88 -31.65
CA ILE A 215 -34.59 -70.70 -31.40
C ILE A 215 -34.63 -70.36 -29.93
N LYS A 216 -34.67 -71.34 -29.03
CA LYS A 216 -34.60 -71.09 -27.58
C LYS A 216 -33.26 -70.41 -27.21
N ASN A 217 -32.14 -70.96 -27.68
CA ASN A 217 -30.84 -70.37 -27.44
C ASN A 217 -30.75 -68.93 -28.00
N LEU A 218 -31.30 -68.70 -29.21
CA LEU A 218 -31.36 -67.34 -29.80
C LEU A 218 -32.18 -66.37 -28.94
N ARG A 219 -33.30 -66.80 -28.35
CA ARG A 219 -34.09 -66.01 -27.43
C ARG A 219 -33.32 -65.66 -26.15
N ASP A 220 -32.58 -66.61 -25.60
CA ASP A 220 -31.78 -66.37 -24.40
C ASP A 220 -30.65 -65.35 -24.69
N GLU A 221 -29.99 -65.41 -25.84
CA GLU A 221 -29.03 -64.41 -26.31
C GLU A 221 -29.64 -63.02 -26.53
N MET A 222 -30.83 -62.97 -27.16
CA MET A 222 -31.52 -61.70 -27.33
C MET A 222 -31.94 -61.08 -26.00
N SER A 223 -32.32 -61.89 -25.01
CA SER A 223 -32.63 -61.41 -23.67
C SER A 223 -31.40 -60.80 -22.99
N ALA A 224 -30.23 -61.49 -23.09
CA ALA A 224 -28.96 -60.97 -22.57
C ALA A 224 -28.58 -59.65 -23.26
N MET A 225 -28.75 -59.55 -24.60
CA MET A 225 -28.50 -58.29 -25.34
C MET A 225 -29.43 -57.18 -24.94
N ARG A 226 -30.74 -57.45 -24.69
CA ARG A 226 -31.68 -56.43 -24.16
C ARG A 226 -31.23 -55.89 -22.80
N ASN A 227 -30.77 -56.74 -21.90
CA ASN A 227 -30.27 -56.31 -20.60
C ASN A 227 -29.01 -55.44 -20.74
N ALA A 228 -28.06 -55.80 -21.62
CA ALA A 228 -26.87 -54.99 -21.89
C ALA A 228 -27.23 -53.63 -22.52
N VAL A 229 -28.21 -53.55 -23.40
CA VAL A 229 -28.72 -52.28 -23.96
C VAL A 229 -29.39 -51.43 -22.89
N SER A 230 -30.16 -52.05 -21.99
CA SER A 230 -30.80 -51.33 -20.85
C SER A 230 -29.73 -50.76 -19.90
N GLU A 231 -28.72 -51.53 -19.55
CA GLU A 231 -27.56 -51.06 -18.73
C GLU A 231 -26.79 -49.94 -19.43
N SER A 232 -26.57 -50.06 -20.75
CA SER A 232 -25.93 -48.99 -21.54
C SER A 232 -26.74 -47.69 -21.54
N ARG A 233 -28.08 -47.75 -21.66
CA ARG A 233 -28.95 -46.58 -21.56
C ARG A 233 -28.86 -45.90 -20.21
N GLU A 234 -28.84 -46.66 -19.12
CA GLU A 234 -28.68 -46.09 -17.76
C GLU A 234 -27.33 -45.42 -17.57
N ALA A 235 -26.25 -46.04 -18.07
CA ALA A 235 -24.92 -45.47 -18.08
C ALA A 235 -24.86 -44.15 -18.88
N VAL A 236 -25.48 -44.11 -20.05
CA VAL A 236 -25.56 -42.88 -20.87
C VAL A 236 -26.35 -41.77 -20.18
N LYS A 237 -27.48 -42.12 -19.56
CA LYS A 237 -28.29 -41.13 -18.77
C LYS A 237 -27.46 -40.54 -17.62
N SER A 238 -26.74 -41.40 -16.88
CA SER A 238 -25.84 -40.97 -15.82
C SER A 238 -24.74 -40.08 -16.37
N GLY A 239 -24.11 -40.46 -17.50
CA GLY A 239 -23.10 -39.66 -18.19
C GLY A 239 -23.64 -38.29 -18.63
N ALA A 240 -24.85 -38.25 -19.22
CA ALA A 240 -25.49 -36.97 -19.62
C ALA A 240 -25.76 -36.05 -18.43
N GLN A 241 -26.20 -36.61 -17.30
CA GLN A 241 -26.37 -35.83 -16.06
C GLN A 241 -25.04 -35.28 -15.54
N ALA A 242 -23.98 -36.08 -15.56
CA ALA A 242 -22.64 -35.64 -15.17
C ALA A 242 -22.11 -34.49 -16.06
N MET A 243 -22.35 -34.59 -17.39
CA MET A 243 -22.00 -33.50 -18.33
C MET A 243 -22.76 -32.21 -18.05
N SER A 244 -24.06 -32.30 -17.77
CA SER A 244 -24.88 -31.14 -17.39
C SER A 244 -24.39 -30.46 -16.12
N GLN A 245 -24.04 -31.24 -15.09
CA GLN A 245 -23.45 -30.71 -13.86
C GLN A 245 -22.08 -30.07 -14.10
N ALA A 246 -21.25 -30.70 -14.95
CA ALA A 246 -19.96 -30.15 -15.34
C ALA A 246 -20.12 -28.81 -16.08
N SER A 247 -21.08 -28.69 -17.00
CA SER A 247 -21.41 -27.43 -17.70
C SER A 247 -21.75 -26.32 -16.72
N THR A 248 -22.65 -26.56 -15.76
CA THR A 248 -23.02 -25.57 -14.75
C THR A 248 -21.82 -25.14 -13.89
N ARG A 249 -20.91 -26.06 -13.57
CA ARG A 249 -19.69 -25.71 -12.81
C ARG A 249 -18.74 -24.86 -13.65
N VAL A 250 -18.57 -25.19 -14.91
CA VAL A 250 -17.72 -24.42 -15.84
C VAL A 250 -18.25 -23.00 -16.03
N GLU A 251 -19.58 -22.83 -16.16
CA GLU A 251 -20.21 -21.51 -16.22
C GLU A 251 -19.97 -20.68 -14.95
N ALA A 252 -20.12 -21.32 -13.78
CA ALA A 252 -19.84 -20.67 -12.50
C ALA A 252 -18.36 -20.27 -12.35
N GLU A 253 -17.43 -21.11 -12.83
CA GLU A 253 -16.01 -20.79 -12.78
C GLU A 253 -15.63 -19.68 -13.77
N SER A 254 -16.24 -19.68 -14.95
CA SER A 254 -16.10 -18.59 -15.93
C SER A 254 -16.50 -17.23 -15.34
N ALA A 255 -17.62 -17.19 -14.62
CA ALA A 255 -18.07 -15.97 -13.94
C ALA A 255 -17.06 -15.47 -12.88
N LYS A 256 -16.46 -16.40 -12.11
CA LYS A 256 -15.43 -16.05 -11.12
C LYS A 256 -14.16 -15.49 -11.77
N VAL A 257 -13.69 -16.12 -12.84
CA VAL A 257 -12.51 -15.65 -13.57
C VAL A 257 -12.77 -14.29 -14.20
N ALA A 258 -13.94 -14.05 -14.75
CA ALA A 258 -14.33 -12.73 -15.26
C ALA A 258 -14.35 -11.66 -14.15
N ALA A 259 -14.83 -12.00 -12.95
CA ALA A 259 -14.81 -11.12 -11.80
C ALA A 259 -13.37 -10.77 -11.39
N VAL A 260 -12.45 -11.76 -11.31
CA VAL A 260 -11.03 -11.53 -11.02
C VAL A 260 -10.40 -10.58 -12.04
N SER A 261 -10.65 -10.77 -13.34
CA SER A 261 -10.18 -9.86 -14.39
C SER A 261 -10.73 -8.43 -14.22
N GLY A 262 -11.99 -8.32 -13.77
CA GLY A 262 -12.59 -7.03 -13.43
C GLY A 262 -11.91 -6.35 -12.25
N GLU A 263 -11.66 -7.08 -11.17
CA GLU A 263 -10.96 -6.59 -9.97
C GLU A 263 -9.52 -6.14 -10.30
N MET A 264 -8.81 -6.89 -11.14
CA MET A 264 -7.44 -6.50 -11.55
C MET A 264 -7.42 -5.20 -12.35
N ARG A 265 -8.42 -4.91 -13.17
CA ARG A 265 -8.53 -3.60 -13.87
C ARG A 265 -8.78 -2.45 -12.89
N VAL A 266 -9.60 -2.67 -11.87
CA VAL A 266 -9.81 -1.67 -10.81
C VAL A 266 -8.51 -1.48 -10.00
N ALA A 267 -7.83 -2.56 -9.64
CA ALA A 267 -6.56 -2.51 -8.94
C ALA A 267 -5.50 -1.72 -9.74
N ALA A 268 -5.38 -1.96 -11.04
CA ALA A 268 -4.47 -1.19 -11.90
C ALA A 268 -4.76 0.31 -11.88
N SER A 269 -6.04 0.71 -11.97
CA SER A 269 -6.43 2.12 -11.87
C SER A 269 -6.09 2.75 -10.50
N LEU A 270 -6.29 2.01 -9.41
CA LEU A 270 -5.94 2.47 -8.07
C LEU A 270 -4.42 2.60 -7.88
N LEU A 271 -3.64 1.68 -8.47
CA LEU A 271 -2.18 1.72 -8.44
C LEU A 271 -1.62 2.92 -9.22
N ASP A 272 -2.21 3.26 -10.37
CA ASP A 272 -1.84 4.48 -11.11
C ASP A 272 -2.09 5.74 -10.27
N GLN A 273 -3.23 5.83 -9.57
CA GLN A 273 -3.51 6.93 -8.65
C GLN A 273 -2.52 6.96 -7.48
N GLN A 274 -2.13 5.80 -6.94
CA GLN A 274 -1.16 5.71 -5.86
C GLN A 274 0.24 6.11 -6.31
N ILE A 275 0.66 5.77 -7.54
CA ILE A 275 1.92 6.24 -8.14
C ILE A 275 1.93 7.76 -8.22
N GLN A 276 0.84 8.37 -8.70
CA GLN A 276 0.72 9.82 -8.78
C GLN A 276 0.79 10.46 -7.40
N ALA A 277 0.00 9.97 -6.43
CA ALA A 277 0.00 10.48 -5.05
C ALA A 277 1.39 10.37 -4.40
N THR A 278 2.08 9.26 -4.59
CA THR A 278 3.44 9.05 -4.07
C THR A 278 4.42 10.05 -4.69
N SER A 279 4.29 10.36 -5.98
CA SER A 279 5.08 11.39 -6.65
C SER A 279 4.83 12.79 -6.09
N GLU A 280 3.57 13.14 -5.82
CA GLU A 280 3.20 14.43 -5.21
C GLU A 280 3.72 14.55 -3.77
N ILE A 281 3.69 13.46 -3.00
CA ILE A 281 4.29 13.40 -1.66
C ILE A 281 5.80 13.62 -1.76
N ALA A 282 6.51 12.94 -2.67
CA ALA A 282 7.94 13.08 -2.86
C ALA A 282 8.32 14.55 -3.18
N GLU A 283 7.58 15.21 -4.06
CA GLU A 283 7.78 16.62 -4.37
C GLU A 283 7.51 17.53 -3.15
N SER A 284 6.46 17.23 -2.38
CA SER A 284 6.12 18.00 -1.18
C SER A 284 7.20 17.86 -0.10
N VAL A 285 7.71 16.65 0.11
CA VAL A 285 8.82 16.36 1.03
C VAL A 285 10.08 17.11 0.60
N GLY A 286 10.38 17.13 -0.70
CA GLY A 286 11.49 17.92 -1.25
C GLY A 286 11.35 19.43 -0.96
N ARG A 287 10.13 19.96 -1.11
CA ARG A 287 9.85 21.38 -0.76
C ARG A 287 10.02 21.65 0.73
N VAL A 288 9.57 20.75 1.60
CA VAL A 288 9.74 20.86 3.06
C VAL A 288 11.21 20.87 3.43
N SER A 289 12.00 19.94 2.88
CA SER A 289 13.45 19.85 3.13
C SER A 289 14.19 21.13 2.69
N ALA A 290 13.90 21.61 1.48
CA ALA A 290 14.48 22.85 0.96
C ALA A 290 14.04 24.09 1.78
N GLY A 291 12.77 24.12 2.22
CA GLY A 291 12.23 25.16 3.10
C GLY A 291 12.92 25.18 4.47
N ALA A 292 13.14 24.02 5.07
CA ALA A 292 13.84 23.89 6.34
C ALA A 292 15.32 24.36 6.25
N GLU A 293 16.01 23.98 5.20
CA GLU A 293 17.40 24.41 4.98
C GLU A 293 17.50 25.94 4.74
N LYS A 294 16.57 26.49 3.96
CA LYS A 294 16.47 27.94 3.74
C LYS A 294 16.19 28.67 5.07
N ALA A 295 15.22 28.19 5.84
CA ALA A 295 14.87 28.75 7.15
C ALA A 295 16.09 28.73 8.09
N ARG A 296 16.82 27.60 8.15
CA ARG A 296 18.05 27.47 8.94
C ARG A 296 19.08 28.52 8.59
N LYS A 297 19.30 28.78 7.29
CA LYS A 297 20.23 29.81 6.83
C LYS A 297 19.77 31.22 7.24
N GLU A 298 18.48 31.54 7.01
CA GLU A 298 17.91 32.86 7.35
C GLU A 298 17.98 33.10 8.87
N ILE A 299 17.73 32.07 9.68
CA ILE A 299 17.86 32.12 11.14
C ILE A 299 19.32 32.37 11.54
N THR A 300 20.28 31.69 10.94
CA THR A 300 21.70 31.91 11.21
C THR A 300 22.12 33.35 10.93
N ASP A 301 21.71 33.87 9.76
CA ASP A 301 21.96 35.28 9.38
C ASP A 301 21.30 36.28 10.35
N ALA A 302 20.09 35.93 10.86
CA ALA A 302 19.40 36.74 11.86
C ALA A 302 20.10 36.72 13.23
N ILE A 303 20.60 35.57 13.67
CA ILE A 303 21.41 35.43 14.91
C ILE A 303 22.67 36.30 14.83
N ASP A 304 23.38 36.30 13.70
CA ASP A 304 24.56 37.14 13.51
C ASP A 304 24.25 38.65 13.63
N ARG A 305 23.07 39.07 13.15
CA ARG A 305 22.63 40.47 13.29
C ARG A 305 22.29 40.81 14.74
N ILE A 306 21.62 39.90 15.43
CA ILE A 306 21.27 40.02 16.85
C ILE A 306 22.54 40.13 17.68
N ASP A 307 23.59 39.31 17.42
CA ASP A 307 24.88 39.38 18.09
C ASP A 307 25.57 40.74 17.92
N ARG A 308 25.45 41.36 16.74
CA ARG A 308 25.96 42.70 16.50
C ARG A 308 25.19 43.78 17.31
N ILE A 309 23.87 43.69 17.36
CA ILE A 309 23.01 44.60 18.14
C ILE A 309 23.39 44.52 19.62
N GLU A 310 23.54 43.27 20.14
CA GLU A 310 23.91 43.07 21.53
C GLU A 310 25.32 43.61 21.82
N SER A 311 26.32 43.36 20.96
CA SER A 311 27.67 43.89 21.10
C SER A 311 27.73 45.40 21.11
N LEU A 312 26.94 46.05 20.23
CA LEU A 312 26.82 47.52 20.20
C LEU A 312 26.16 48.07 21.46
N SER A 313 25.11 47.40 21.96
CA SER A 313 24.41 47.78 23.18
C SER A 313 25.33 47.65 24.40
N GLN A 314 26.11 46.59 24.48
CA GLN A 314 27.13 46.39 25.55
C GLN A 314 28.22 47.47 25.48
N ALA A 315 28.73 47.76 24.27
CA ALA A 315 29.73 48.83 24.11
C ALA A 315 29.19 50.24 24.52
N LEU A 316 27.88 50.47 24.32
CA LEU A 316 27.26 51.71 24.84
C LEU A 316 27.15 51.70 26.34
N LEU A 317 26.77 50.58 26.98
CA LEU A 317 26.76 50.41 28.44
C LEU A 317 28.15 50.62 29.06
N ASP A 318 29.21 50.09 28.41
CA ASP A 318 30.59 50.22 28.89
C ASP A 318 31.14 51.66 28.80
N LYS A 319 30.63 52.49 27.93
CA LYS A 319 31.00 53.91 27.80
C LYS A 319 30.29 54.82 28.79
N GLN A 320 29.27 54.33 29.47
CA GLN A 320 28.58 55.14 30.48
C GLN A 320 29.42 55.30 31.73
N THR A 321 29.62 56.54 32.17
CA THR A 321 30.36 56.90 33.37
C THR A 321 29.41 57.46 34.43
N GLY A 322 29.52 57.03 35.69
CA GLY A 322 28.67 57.54 36.79
C GLY A 322 28.67 56.62 38.01
N ASP A 323 27.60 56.65 38.79
CA ASP A 323 27.44 55.75 39.96
C ASP A 323 27.46 54.30 39.53
N THR A 324 28.49 53.59 39.96
CA THR A 324 28.75 52.20 39.60
C THR A 324 27.64 51.25 40.05
N THR A 325 26.93 51.55 41.16
CA THR A 325 25.78 50.75 41.64
C THR A 325 24.58 50.92 40.75
N MET A 326 24.27 52.15 40.36
CA MET A 326 23.18 52.50 39.44
C MET A 326 23.39 51.86 38.04
N LEU A 327 24.60 51.99 37.49
CA LEU A 327 24.95 51.42 36.20
C LEU A 327 24.87 49.88 36.22
N ARG A 328 25.32 49.23 37.29
CA ARG A 328 25.22 47.80 37.46
C ARG A 328 23.78 47.31 37.50
N ARG A 329 22.87 48.02 38.19
CA ARG A 329 21.42 47.71 38.23
C ARG A 329 20.77 47.94 36.85
N ALA A 330 21.09 49.05 36.18
CA ALA A 330 20.60 49.30 34.82
C ALA A 330 21.05 48.27 33.78
N ARG A 331 22.24 47.67 33.97
CA ARG A 331 22.81 46.63 33.13
C ARG A 331 22.25 45.23 33.39
N LEU A 332 21.69 44.95 34.57
CA LEU A 332 21.23 43.63 34.98
C LEU A 332 20.28 42.96 34.00
N PRO A 333 19.27 43.64 33.41
CA PRO A 333 18.38 43.03 32.40
C PRO A 333 19.15 42.48 31.18
N ALA A 334 20.18 43.24 30.71
CA ALA A 334 21.01 42.85 29.58
C ALA A 334 21.87 41.64 29.95
N ASP A 335 22.51 41.66 31.13
CA ASP A 335 23.37 40.56 31.59
C ASP A 335 22.57 39.28 31.81
N CYS A 336 21.37 39.38 32.37
CA CYS A 336 20.42 38.24 32.52
C CYS A 336 19.99 37.65 31.15
N ALA A 337 19.66 38.52 30.20
CA ALA A 337 19.24 38.09 28.89
C ALA A 337 20.39 37.45 28.11
N ALA A 338 21.59 37.99 28.17
CA ALA A 338 22.77 37.43 27.56
C ALA A 338 23.13 36.05 28.15
N TRP A 339 23.03 35.93 29.47
CA TRP A 339 23.27 34.65 30.16
C TRP A 339 22.22 33.60 29.76
N ARG A 340 20.96 33.96 29.76
CA ARG A 340 19.87 33.09 29.29
C ARG A 340 20.10 32.60 27.85
N ARG A 341 20.46 33.48 26.92
CA ARG A 341 20.73 33.12 25.54
C ARG A 341 21.92 32.14 25.41
N ARG A 342 23.00 32.36 26.14
CA ARG A 342 24.14 31.45 26.11
C ARG A 342 23.79 30.06 26.60
N LEU A 343 23.00 29.93 27.66
CA LEU A 343 22.53 28.63 28.15
C LEU A 343 21.54 27.99 27.22
N ALA A 344 20.61 28.74 26.65
CA ALA A 344 19.71 28.21 25.64
C ALA A 344 20.45 27.62 24.43
N THR A 345 21.51 28.29 23.93
CA THR A 345 22.29 27.78 22.81
C THR A 345 23.11 26.51 23.16
N VAL A 346 23.44 26.31 24.43
CA VAL A 346 24.01 25.03 24.90
C VAL A 346 22.95 23.94 24.94
N LEU A 347 21.75 24.22 25.43
CA LEU A 347 20.67 23.27 25.56
C LEU A 347 20.22 22.74 24.19
N ILE A 348 20.14 23.61 23.17
CA ILE A 348 19.82 23.21 21.79
C ILE A 348 21.00 22.66 20.97
N GLY A 349 22.19 22.48 21.62
CA GLY A 349 23.36 21.89 20.98
C GLY A 349 24.11 22.79 20.00
N MET A 350 23.82 24.10 19.94
CA MET A 350 24.52 25.06 19.09
C MET A 350 25.89 25.48 19.67
N ARG A 351 26.07 25.37 20.98
CA ARG A 351 27.34 25.64 21.67
C ARG A 351 27.75 24.46 22.55
N ARG A 352 29.08 24.35 22.81
CA ARG A 352 29.61 23.34 23.72
C ARG A 352 29.39 23.77 25.18
N ALA A 353 29.16 22.78 26.03
CA ALA A 353 28.94 22.96 27.46
C ALA A 353 30.19 23.35 28.26
N ASP A 354 31.37 23.44 27.65
CA ASP A 354 32.66 23.78 28.27
C ASP A 354 33.05 25.26 28.14
N ILE A 355 32.23 26.08 27.47
CA ILE A 355 32.51 27.51 27.23
C ILE A 355 31.97 28.34 28.41
N ASP A 356 32.65 29.44 28.74
CA ASP A 356 32.18 30.45 29.70
C ASP A 356 30.76 30.87 29.41
N GLN A 357 29.88 30.61 30.36
CA GLN A 357 28.43 30.85 30.21
C GLN A 357 28.04 32.29 30.54
N GLY A 358 29.00 33.15 30.91
CA GLY A 358 28.77 34.55 31.31
C GLY A 358 27.92 34.66 32.58
N GLU A 359 28.24 33.81 33.55
CA GLU A 359 27.63 33.83 34.89
C GLU A 359 27.74 35.24 35.52
N ILE A 360 26.61 35.78 36.01
CA ILE A 360 26.60 37.06 36.72
C ILE A 360 27.22 36.85 38.08
N ALA A 361 28.42 37.37 38.28
CA ALA A 361 29.17 37.28 39.54
C ALA A 361 28.46 38.03 40.68
N PRO A 362 28.63 37.60 41.95
CA PRO A 362 28.19 38.37 43.10
C PRO A 362 28.79 39.80 43.10
N HIS A 363 27.95 40.81 43.36
CA HIS A 363 28.38 42.19 43.37
C HIS A 363 27.64 42.99 44.45
N PRO A 364 28.29 43.94 45.14
CA PRO A 364 27.63 44.76 46.19
C PRO A 364 26.40 45.55 45.73
N ALA A 365 26.26 45.81 44.44
CA ALA A 365 25.05 46.41 43.86
C ALA A 365 23.81 45.52 43.90
N PHE A 366 23.98 44.21 44.11
CA PHE A 366 22.90 43.19 44.12
C PHE A 366 22.75 42.64 45.54
N GLU A 367 21.99 43.33 46.38
CA GLU A 367 21.75 42.93 47.76
C GLU A 367 20.33 42.37 47.93
N GLY A 368 20.11 41.59 49.00
CA GLY A 368 18.82 41.09 49.41
C GLY A 368 18.19 40.09 48.41
N LYS A 369 17.00 40.39 47.95
CA LYS A 369 16.22 39.51 47.05
C LYS A 369 16.88 39.30 45.71
N VAL A 370 17.59 40.30 45.18
CA VAL A 370 18.26 40.23 43.88
C VAL A 370 19.38 39.18 43.93
N GLU A 371 20.27 39.29 44.94
CA GLU A 371 21.37 38.36 45.10
C GLU A 371 20.88 36.93 45.41
N THR A 372 19.82 36.77 46.17
CA THR A 372 19.19 35.48 46.45
C THR A 372 18.73 34.80 45.15
N ALA A 373 18.06 35.53 44.29
CA ALA A 373 17.54 35.04 42.99
C ALA A 373 18.70 34.74 42.01
N LEU A 374 19.75 35.59 41.96
CA LEU A 374 20.95 35.34 41.16
C LEU A 374 21.72 34.13 41.64
N ALA A 375 21.84 33.93 42.98
CA ALA A 375 22.49 32.73 43.55
C ALA A 375 21.74 31.43 43.15
N LYS A 376 20.38 31.48 43.13
CA LYS A 376 19.56 30.39 42.65
C LYS A 376 19.81 30.13 41.14
N ALA A 377 19.83 31.18 40.31
CA ALA A 377 20.13 31.08 38.90
C ALA A 377 21.52 30.44 38.65
N ARG A 378 22.54 30.81 39.42
CA ARG A 378 23.90 30.18 39.36
C ARG A 378 23.85 28.68 39.67
N SER A 379 23.05 28.28 40.68
CA SER A 379 22.89 26.88 41.03
C SER A 379 22.21 26.06 39.90
N GLU A 380 21.12 26.59 39.34
CA GLU A 380 20.39 25.94 38.25
C GLU A 380 21.23 25.88 36.96
N CYS A 381 21.99 26.93 36.65
CA CYS A 381 22.94 26.93 35.55
C CYS A 381 23.92 25.75 35.64
N ARG A 382 24.56 25.55 36.82
CA ARG A 382 25.49 24.45 37.05
C ARG A 382 24.79 23.08 36.95
N ALA A 383 23.59 22.96 37.48
CA ALA A 383 22.76 21.74 37.35
C ALA A 383 22.50 21.40 35.91
N MET A 384 22.00 22.39 35.13
CA MET A 384 21.76 22.23 33.71
C MET A 384 23.00 21.77 32.95
N MET A 385 24.12 22.42 33.17
CA MET A 385 25.41 22.06 32.50
C MET A 385 25.86 20.63 32.83
N SER A 386 25.70 20.19 34.07
CA SER A 386 25.96 18.80 34.49
C SER A 386 25.03 17.80 33.78
N HIS A 387 23.76 18.17 33.61
CA HIS A 387 22.81 17.32 32.93
C HIS A 387 23.10 17.22 31.42
N VAL A 388 23.45 18.32 30.75
CA VAL A 388 23.84 18.32 29.33
C VAL A 388 25.11 17.46 29.13
N GLN A 389 26.13 17.59 29.97
CA GLN A 389 27.35 16.76 29.90
C GLN A 389 27.03 15.26 30.11
N GLY A 390 26.02 14.95 30.93
CA GLY A 390 25.55 13.59 31.17
C GLY A 390 24.49 13.11 30.16
N SER A 391 24.19 13.86 29.09
CA SER A 391 23.16 13.57 28.09
C SER A 391 21.74 13.36 28.67
N ARG A 392 21.44 13.99 29.82
CA ARG A 392 20.15 13.92 30.51
C ARG A 392 19.27 15.11 30.13
N TRP A 393 18.77 15.12 28.91
CA TRP A 393 18.12 16.27 28.26
C TRP A 393 16.85 16.75 28.97
N ASP A 394 15.99 15.84 29.48
CA ASP A 394 14.80 16.22 30.23
C ASP A 394 15.14 16.97 31.52
N GLN A 395 16.16 16.50 32.25
CA GLN A 395 16.65 17.14 33.46
C GLN A 395 17.35 18.47 33.17
N ALA A 396 18.07 18.53 32.04
CA ALA A 396 18.68 19.79 31.58
C ALA A 396 17.64 20.85 31.25
N SER A 397 16.54 20.44 30.56
CA SER A 397 15.41 21.33 30.25
C SER A 397 14.70 21.83 31.51
N ALA A 398 14.43 20.95 32.47
CA ALA A 398 13.83 21.35 33.76
C ALA A 398 14.71 22.34 34.54
N ALA A 399 16.02 22.09 34.60
CA ALA A 399 16.96 23.01 35.22
C ALA A 399 17.04 24.35 34.51
N PHE A 400 16.95 24.37 33.17
CA PHE A 400 16.89 25.62 32.40
C PHE A 400 15.62 26.42 32.70
N GLN A 401 14.46 25.80 32.82
CA GLN A 401 13.21 26.47 33.22
C GLN A 401 13.29 27.07 34.62
N ALA A 402 13.91 26.35 35.58
CA ALA A 402 14.12 26.85 36.93
C ALA A 402 15.12 28.02 36.94
N PHE A 403 16.13 27.99 36.08
CA PHE A 403 17.06 29.09 35.85
C PHE A 403 16.36 30.34 35.30
N GLU A 404 15.49 30.21 34.26
CA GLU A 404 14.72 31.31 33.69
C GLU A 404 13.79 31.96 34.74
N ALA A 405 13.11 31.15 35.54
CA ALA A 405 12.30 31.65 36.65
C ALA A 405 13.11 32.46 37.64
N ALA A 406 14.31 32.03 38.03
CA ALA A 406 15.22 32.73 38.94
C ALA A 406 15.70 34.06 38.34
N LEU A 407 16.06 34.08 37.05
CA LEU A 407 16.42 35.36 36.38
C LEU A 407 15.27 36.37 36.34
N THR A 408 14.05 35.91 36.07
CA THR A 408 12.85 36.75 36.07
C THR A 408 12.58 37.34 37.46
N GLU A 409 12.77 36.54 38.53
CA GLU A 409 12.68 36.99 39.91
C GLU A 409 13.77 38.05 40.24
N ALA A 410 15.01 37.85 39.78
CA ALA A 410 16.09 38.80 39.96
C ALA A 410 15.80 40.14 39.26
N GLN A 411 15.31 40.14 38.04
CA GLN A 411 14.94 41.32 37.29
C GLN A 411 13.80 42.09 37.97
N ALA A 412 12.75 41.40 38.41
CA ALA A 412 11.61 41.99 39.12
C ALA A 412 12.01 42.58 40.47
N ALA A 413 12.98 42.00 41.16
CA ALA A 413 13.47 42.53 42.42
C ALA A 413 14.45 43.71 42.27
N ALA A 414 15.03 43.89 41.08
CA ALA A 414 15.96 44.99 40.78
C ALA A 414 15.27 46.27 40.22
N ALA A 415 14.05 46.11 39.64
CA ALA A 415 13.22 47.17 39.09
C ALA A 415 12.62 48.03 40.24
#